data_18905d5974d05821ec8f4d2ddbc95ef9
#
_entry.id   18905d5974d05821ec8f4d2ddbc95ef9
#
_cell.length_a   1.000
_cell.length_b   1.000
_cell.length_c   1.000
_cell.angle_alpha   90.00
_cell.angle_beta   90.00
_cell.angle_gamma   90.00
#
_symmetry.space_group_name_H-M   'P 1'
#
loop_
_entity.id
_entity.type
_entity.pdbx_description
1 polymer ?
#
loop_
_entity_poly.entity_id
_entity_poly.type
_entity_poly.pdbx_seq_one_letter_code
_entity_poly.pdbx_strand_id
1 'polypeptide(L)'
;MPTENNSVKKFKNREHAAELLMTKLNNEIKDENAKDVLFFGIPRGGVILAYSIYKIRSANQFDIVIPRKLGAPNNKELGIGAIMDENTVYLNEYVVKALRVPPDYIETEKESQIREISRRNSLYRPKQDKYDIENKTIILVDDGAATGATLVVSARWIRKRNPKKIVIAIPVAPKETVDLLRNEVDEVVTILVPPTSNFTSVAQFYDNFEEITDDKVVGIMNEMNSKK
;
A
#
# COMPACT_ATOMS: atom_id res chain seq x y z
N MET A 1 11.21 35.82 -15.25
CA MET A 1 11.82 34.53 -15.57
C MET A 1 10.76 33.46 -15.36
N PRO A 2 10.38 32.66 -16.36
CA PRO A 2 9.39 31.62 -16.14
C PRO A 2 10.02 30.53 -15.29
N THR A 3 9.39 30.23 -14.16
CA THR A 3 9.67 29.05 -13.37
C THR A 3 9.32 27.83 -14.23
N GLU A 4 10.32 27.09 -14.66
CA GLU A 4 10.13 25.78 -15.27
C GLU A 4 9.32 24.91 -14.30
N ASN A 5 8.08 24.66 -14.70
CA ASN A 5 7.21 23.70 -14.05
C ASN A 5 7.77 22.30 -14.39
N ASN A 6 8.82 21.89 -13.68
CA ASN A 6 9.45 20.59 -13.83
C ASN A 6 8.48 19.55 -13.27
N SER A 7 7.40 19.27 -14.01
CA SER A 7 6.48 18.21 -13.65
C SER A 7 7.25 16.89 -13.69
N VAL A 8 7.41 16.26 -12.54
CA VAL A 8 8.02 14.94 -12.40
C VAL A 8 7.33 13.97 -13.37
N LYS A 9 8.08 13.38 -14.28
CA LYS A 9 7.56 12.39 -15.25
C LYS A 9 7.86 10.97 -14.78
N LYS A 10 8.96 10.78 -14.04
CA LYS A 10 9.43 9.52 -13.49
C LYS A 10 10.16 9.74 -12.17
N PHE A 11 10.15 8.71 -11.34
CA PHE A 11 10.96 8.66 -10.11
C PHE A 11 12.30 7.98 -10.40
N LYS A 12 13.38 8.45 -9.81
CA LYS A 12 14.68 7.78 -9.92
C LYS A 12 14.62 6.36 -9.31
N ASN A 13 14.05 6.27 -8.12
CA ASN A 13 13.87 5.05 -7.33
C ASN A 13 12.79 5.28 -6.27
N ARG A 14 12.55 4.33 -5.36
CA ARG A 14 11.55 4.43 -4.28
C ARG A 14 11.91 5.50 -3.24
N GLU A 15 13.18 5.71 -2.96
CA GLU A 15 13.65 6.76 -2.03
C GLU A 15 13.32 8.15 -2.56
N HIS A 16 13.61 8.43 -3.83
CA HIS A 16 13.24 9.69 -4.48
C HIS A 16 11.71 9.89 -4.51
N ALA A 17 10.95 8.83 -4.76
CA ALA A 17 9.49 8.89 -4.69
C ALA A 17 9.00 9.23 -3.28
N ALA A 18 9.64 8.69 -2.24
CA ALA A 18 9.35 8.97 -0.84
C ALA A 18 9.58 10.44 -0.46
N GLU A 19 10.69 11.04 -0.91
CA GLU A 19 11.01 12.46 -0.69
C GLU A 19 9.93 13.38 -1.27
N LEU A 20 9.54 13.13 -2.52
CA LEU A 20 8.49 13.90 -3.19
C LEU A 20 7.11 13.70 -2.53
N LEU A 21 6.80 12.46 -2.16
CA LEU A 21 5.53 12.12 -1.52
C LEU A 21 5.43 12.76 -0.14
N MET A 22 6.53 12.79 0.62
CA MET A 22 6.59 13.42 1.93
C MET A 22 6.30 14.92 1.87
N THR A 23 6.74 15.63 0.82
CA THR A 23 6.46 17.06 0.64
C THR A 23 4.95 17.33 0.57
N LYS A 24 4.18 16.49 -0.13
CA LYS A 24 2.72 16.60 -0.18
C LYS A 24 2.06 16.10 1.11
N LEU A 25 2.53 14.97 1.64
CA LEU A 25 1.97 14.35 2.84
C LEU A 25 2.08 15.25 4.07
N ASN A 26 3.11 16.08 4.17
CA ASN A 26 3.28 17.03 5.27
C ASN A 26 2.07 17.95 5.46
N ASN A 27 1.38 18.34 4.37
CA ASN A 27 0.21 19.19 4.47
C ASN A 27 -0.96 18.47 5.16
N GLU A 28 -1.05 17.15 5.00
CA GLU A 28 -2.13 16.32 5.56
C GLU A 28 -1.94 15.94 7.02
N ILE A 29 -0.69 15.97 7.50
CA ILE A 29 -0.34 15.49 8.83
C ILE A 29 0.46 16.51 9.65
N LYS A 30 0.51 17.79 9.21
CA LYS A 30 1.29 18.85 9.87
C LYS A 30 0.84 19.11 11.32
N ASP A 31 -0.45 18.98 11.57
CA ASP A 31 -1.08 19.25 12.86
C ASP A 31 -1.17 17.99 13.75
N GLU A 32 -0.68 16.84 13.26
CA GLU A 32 -0.70 15.58 13.99
C GLU A 32 0.55 15.42 14.87
N ASN A 33 0.35 14.99 16.13
CA ASN A 33 1.49 14.59 16.95
C ASN A 33 2.17 13.36 16.36
N ALA A 34 3.50 13.33 16.37
CA ALA A 34 4.27 12.22 15.82
C ALA A 34 3.90 10.85 16.42
N LYS A 35 3.51 10.81 17.72
CA LYS A 35 3.06 9.60 18.42
C LYS A 35 1.68 9.09 17.98
N ASP A 36 0.87 9.96 17.37
CA ASP A 36 -0.49 9.64 16.92
C ASP A 36 -0.55 9.30 15.42
N VAL A 37 0.61 9.29 14.75
CA VAL A 37 0.76 8.91 13.35
C VAL A 37 1.48 7.57 13.24
N LEU A 38 0.83 6.61 12.59
CA LEU A 38 1.38 5.29 12.31
C LEU A 38 1.52 5.07 10.79
N PHE A 39 2.75 4.79 10.36
CA PHE A 39 3.03 4.45 8.97
C PHE A 39 2.92 2.94 8.75
N PHE A 40 2.08 2.54 7.83
CA PHE A 40 1.98 1.17 7.35
C PHE A 40 2.53 1.03 5.94
N GLY A 41 3.56 0.19 5.77
CA GLY A 41 4.03 -0.23 4.44
C GLY A 41 3.34 -1.50 3.96
N ILE A 42 2.92 -1.54 2.70
CA ILE A 42 2.46 -2.78 2.06
C ILE A 42 3.68 -3.52 1.48
N PRO A 43 3.96 -4.77 1.88
CA PRO A 43 5.07 -5.54 1.32
C PRO A 43 4.86 -5.89 -0.17
N ARG A 44 5.93 -5.83 -0.98
CA ARG A 44 7.29 -5.60 -0.52
C ARG A 44 7.75 -4.16 -0.77
N GLY A 45 7.43 -3.58 -1.94
CA GLY A 45 7.92 -2.26 -2.36
C GLY A 45 7.45 -1.11 -1.46
N GLY A 46 6.19 -1.13 -1.02
CA GLY A 46 5.63 -0.12 -0.14
C GLY A 46 6.33 -0.03 1.22
N VAL A 47 6.94 -1.12 1.70
CA VAL A 47 7.75 -1.11 2.95
C VAL A 47 8.97 -0.20 2.82
N ILE A 48 9.68 -0.26 1.68
CA ILE A 48 10.85 0.60 1.43
C ILE A 48 10.44 2.07 1.43
N LEU A 49 9.35 2.37 0.72
CA LEU A 49 8.84 3.73 0.61
C LEU A 49 8.36 4.27 1.97
N ALA A 50 7.55 3.50 2.69
CA ALA A 50 7.06 3.85 4.01
C ALA A 50 8.20 4.06 5.02
N TYR A 51 9.21 3.20 5.00
CA TYR A 51 10.38 3.31 5.85
C TYR A 51 11.22 4.56 5.53
N SER A 52 11.36 4.92 4.25
CA SER A 52 12.03 6.17 3.84
C SER A 52 11.27 7.39 4.35
N ILE A 53 9.94 7.43 4.19
CA ILE A 53 9.08 8.50 4.72
C ILE A 53 9.19 8.57 6.26
N TYR A 54 9.11 7.43 6.94
CA TYR A 54 9.27 7.33 8.39
C TYR A 54 10.59 7.97 8.87
N LYS A 55 11.71 7.70 8.20
CA LYS A 55 13.01 8.29 8.52
C LYS A 55 13.05 9.79 8.27
N ILE A 56 12.56 10.27 7.13
CA ILE A 56 12.54 11.69 6.76
C ILE A 56 11.75 12.50 7.81
N ARG A 57 10.59 11.99 8.23
CA ARG A 57 9.75 12.66 9.23
C ARG A 57 10.26 12.51 10.67
N SER A 58 11.21 11.62 10.94
CA SER A 58 11.56 11.21 12.30
C SER A 58 10.32 10.76 13.09
N ALA A 59 9.46 9.96 12.43
CA ALA A 59 8.22 9.46 13.01
C ALA A 59 8.48 8.44 14.13
N ASN A 60 7.49 8.25 15.01
CA ASN A 60 7.66 7.36 16.16
C ASN A 60 7.12 5.95 15.91
N GLN A 61 6.23 5.77 14.93
CA GLN A 61 5.55 4.49 14.72
C GLN A 61 5.60 4.05 13.26
N PHE A 62 6.05 2.82 13.07
CA PHE A 62 6.11 2.14 11.77
C PHE A 62 5.74 0.68 11.95
N ASP A 63 4.95 0.14 11.03
CA ASP A 63 4.65 -1.29 10.93
C ASP A 63 4.31 -1.63 9.47
N ILE A 64 3.90 -2.86 9.22
CA ILE A 64 3.50 -3.35 7.91
C ILE A 64 2.12 -3.99 7.97
N VAL A 65 1.37 -3.91 6.89
CA VAL A 65 0.14 -4.70 6.68
C VAL A 65 0.30 -5.57 5.43
N ILE A 66 -0.22 -6.78 5.47
CA ILE A 66 0.09 -7.81 4.47
C ILE A 66 -1.17 -8.24 3.73
N PRO A 67 -1.73 -7.40 2.85
CA PRO A 67 -2.79 -7.84 1.94
C PRO A 67 -2.23 -8.76 0.86
N ARG A 68 -3.08 -9.60 0.29
CA ARG A 68 -2.73 -10.43 -0.85
C ARG A 68 -3.73 -10.26 -1.99
N LYS A 69 -3.19 -10.10 -3.20
CA LYS A 69 -4.00 -10.09 -4.43
C LYS A 69 -4.61 -11.46 -4.66
N LEU A 70 -5.87 -11.50 -5.04
CA LEU A 70 -6.56 -12.69 -5.53
C LEU A 70 -6.41 -12.72 -7.06
N GLY A 71 -5.76 -13.74 -7.59
CA GLY A 71 -5.49 -13.89 -9.02
C GLY A 71 -6.60 -14.64 -9.76
N ALA A 72 -6.78 -14.36 -11.04
CA ALA A 72 -7.74 -15.09 -11.89
C ALA A 72 -7.29 -16.55 -12.15
N PRO A 73 -8.23 -17.48 -12.47
CA PRO A 73 -7.92 -18.92 -12.62
C PRO A 73 -6.81 -19.22 -13.62
N ASN A 74 -6.84 -18.60 -14.77
CA ASN A 74 -5.92 -18.88 -15.87
C ASN A 74 -4.78 -17.86 -16.00
N ASN A 75 -4.78 -16.81 -15.15
CA ASN A 75 -3.74 -15.78 -15.13
C ASN A 75 -3.67 -15.16 -13.74
N LYS A 76 -2.76 -15.65 -12.92
CA LYS A 76 -2.57 -15.17 -11.54
C LYS A 76 -2.11 -13.70 -11.45
N GLU A 77 -1.56 -13.15 -12.54
CA GLU A 77 -1.19 -11.73 -12.60
C GLU A 77 -2.41 -10.82 -12.75
N LEU A 78 -3.48 -11.32 -13.37
CA LEU A 78 -4.74 -10.59 -13.47
C LEU A 78 -5.49 -10.65 -12.13
N GLY A 79 -5.55 -9.52 -11.43
CA GLY A 79 -6.22 -9.43 -10.13
C GLY A 79 -7.73 -9.40 -10.24
N ILE A 80 -8.41 -10.32 -9.57
CA ILE A 80 -9.87 -10.31 -9.39
C ILE A 80 -10.29 -9.65 -8.07
N GLY A 81 -9.32 -9.31 -7.21
CA GLY A 81 -9.56 -8.70 -5.92
C GLY A 81 -8.35 -8.78 -5.00
N ALA A 82 -8.58 -8.62 -3.70
CA ALA A 82 -7.56 -8.79 -2.67
C ALA A 82 -8.19 -9.24 -1.34
N ILE A 83 -7.36 -9.82 -0.47
CA ILE A 83 -7.75 -10.32 0.84
C ILE A 83 -6.74 -9.84 1.90
N MET A 84 -7.24 -9.55 3.12
CA MET A 84 -6.43 -9.20 4.28
C MET A 84 -6.55 -10.23 5.39
N ASP A 85 -7.74 -10.71 5.64
CA ASP A 85 -8.11 -11.81 6.53
C ASP A 85 -9.42 -12.44 6.06
N GLU A 86 -9.90 -13.50 6.75
CA GLU A 86 -11.11 -14.21 6.39
C GLU A 86 -12.36 -13.32 6.30
N ASN A 87 -12.38 -12.22 7.07
CA ASN A 87 -13.50 -11.29 7.18
C ASN A 87 -13.32 -10.01 6.35
N THR A 88 -12.19 -9.84 5.68
CA THR A 88 -11.88 -8.61 4.92
C THR A 88 -11.36 -8.96 3.54
N VAL A 89 -12.28 -8.99 2.60
CA VAL A 89 -12.06 -9.32 1.19
C VAL A 89 -12.62 -8.18 0.34
N TYR A 90 -11.93 -7.86 -0.74
CA TYR A 90 -12.41 -7.02 -1.82
C TYR A 90 -12.39 -7.84 -3.12
N LEU A 91 -13.52 -7.91 -3.82
CA LEU A 91 -13.62 -8.47 -5.16
C LEU A 91 -14.01 -7.37 -6.15
N ASN A 92 -13.34 -7.35 -7.29
CA ASN A 92 -13.76 -6.56 -8.42
C ASN A 92 -14.88 -7.34 -9.16
N GLU A 93 -16.13 -7.04 -8.82
CA GLU A 93 -17.29 -7.77 -9.35
C GLU A 93 -17.36 -7.73 -10.87
N TYR A 94 -16.95 -6.61 -11.49
CA TYR A 94 -16.92 -6.50 -12.93
C TYR A 94 -15.96 -7.52 -13.56
N VAL A 95 -14.74 -7.61 -13.02
CA VAL A 95 -13.72 -8.56 -13.50
C VAL A 95 -14.16 -10.00 -13.22
N VAL A 96 -14.68 -10.27 -12.02
CA VAL A 96 -15.19 -11.60 -11.64
C VAL A 96 -16.28 -12.06 -12.60
N LYS A 97 -17.24 -11.20 -12.90
CA LYS A 97 -18.34 -11.49 -13.84
C LYS A 97 -17.85 -11.63 -15.28
N ALA A 98 -17.00 -10.71 -15.75
CA ALA A 98 -16.46 -10.73 -17.12
C ALA A 98 -15.65 -12.01 -17.41
N LEU A 99 -14.87 -12.48 -16.44
CA LEU A 99 -14.08 -13.71 -16.54
C LEU A 99 -14.85 -14.96 -16.17
N ARG A 100 -16.09 -14.85 -15.72
CA ARG A 100 -16.95 -15.96 -15.24
C ARG A 100 -16.21 -16.81 -14.21
N VAL A 101 -15.56 -16.15 -13.23
CA VAL A 101 -14.76 -16.84 -12.19
C VAL A 101 -15.69 -17.70 -11.31
N PRO A 102 -15.44 -19.03 -11.21
CA PRO A 102 -16.28 -19.90 -10.38
C PRO A 102 -16.17 -19.54 -8.89
N PRO A 103 -17.29 -19.57 -8.13
CA PRO A 103 -17.25 -19.32 -6.68
C PRO A 103 -16.28 -20.21 -5.92
N ASP A 104 -16.25 -21.51 -6.22
CA ASP A 104 -15.36 -22.50 -5.56
C ASP A 104 -13.88 -22.16 -5.79
N TYR A 105 -13.55 -21.62 -6.97
CA TYR A 105 -12.20 -21.12 -7.22
C TYR A 105 -11.86 -19.94 -6.32
N ILE A 106 -12.78 -18.98 -6.16
CA ILE A 106 -12.57 -17.82 -5.30
C ILE A 106 -12.29 -18.26 -3.87
N GLU A 107 -13.05 -19.22 -3.32
CA GLU A 107 -12.83 -19.72 -1.96
C GLU A 107 -11.46 -20.42 -1.85
N THR A 108 -11.10 -21.28 -2.78
CA THR A 108 -9.78 -21.94 -2.82
C THR A 108 -8.63 -20.93 -2.91
N GLU A 109 -8.79 -19.89 -3.72
CA GLU A 109 -7.77 -18.84 -3.85
C GLU A 109 -7.65 -18.02 -2.55
N LYS A 110 -8.76 -17.68 -1.90
CA LYS A 110 -8.78 -17.00 -0.60
C LYS A 110 -8.00 -17.82 0.44
N GLU A 111 -8.30 -19.11 0.59
CA GLU A 111 -7.58 -19.97 1.53
C GLU A 111 -6.08 -20.02 1.24
N SER A 112 -5.71 -20.13 -0.04
CA SER A 112 -4.30 -20.11 -0.45
C SER A 112 -3.61 -18.81 -0.04
N GLN A 113 -4.25 -17.66 -0.26
CA GLN A 113 -3.68 -16.37 0.08
C GLN A 113 -3.67 -16.11 1.60
N ILE A 114 -4.61 -16.64 2.37
CA ILE A 114 -4.58 -16.59 3.84
C ILE A 114 -3.36 -17.35 4.38
N ARG A 115 -3.06 -18.54 3.84
CA ARG A 115 -1.84 -19.28 4.22
C ARG A 115 -0.57 -18.47 3.94
N GLU A 116 -0.52 -17.79 2.80
CA GLU A 116 0.62 -16.93 2.44
C GLU A 116 0.71 -15.67 3.32
N ILE A 117 -0.41 -15.05 3.69
CA ILE A 117 -0.46 -13.96 4.67
C ILE A 117 0.11 -14.43 6.00
N SER A 118 -0.31 -15.60 6.50
CA SER A 118 0.17 -16.18 7.75
C SER A 118 1.68 -16.44 7.70
N ARG A 119 2.18 -17.03 6.61
CA ARG A 119 3.62 -17.26 6.39
C ARG A 119 4.41 -15.94 6.45
N ARG A 120 3.94 -14.91 5.74
CA ARG A 120 4.60 -13.59 5.72
C ARG A 120 4.51 -12.88 7.07
N ASN A 121 3.39 -12.97 7.77
CA ASN A 121 3.27 -12.42 9.12
C ASN A 121 4.31 -13.05 10.06
N SER A 122 4.46 -14.38 10.05
CA SER A 122 5.47 -15.07 10.86
C SER A 122 6.90 -14.66 10.48
N LEU A 123 7.15 -14.40 9.20
CA LEU A 123 8.47 -14.00 8.71
C LEU A 123 8.81 -12.54 9.03
N TYR A 124 7.88 -11.62 8.78
CA TYR A 124 8.15 -10.17 8.89
C TYR A 124 7.84 -9.60 10.27
N ARG A 125 6.89 -10.20 11.01
CA ARG A 125 6.42 -9.77 12.33
C ARG A 125 6.48 -10.93 13.36
N PRO A 126 7.66 -11.51 13.63
CA PRO A 126 7.78 -12.70 14.47
C PRO A 126 7.31 -12.50 15.91
N LYS A 127 7.28 -11.27 16.43
CA LYS A 127 6.80 -10.93 17.77
C LYS A 127 5.29 -10.77 17.87
N GLN A 128 4.58 -10.73 16.73
CA GLN A 128 3.12 -10.65 16.61
C GLN A 128 2.42 -9.67 17.57
N ASP A 129 3.03 -8.51 17.81
CA ASP A 129 2.41 -7.46 18.60
C ASP A 129 1.10 -7.01 17.93
N LYS A 130 0.09 -6.67 18.74
CA LYS A 130 -1.16 -6.11 18.24
C LYS A 130 -0.88 -4.79 17.52
N TYR A 131 -1.64 -4.57 16.44
CA TYR A 131 -1.62 -3.26 15.77
C TYR A 131 -2.30 -2.22 16.66
N ASP A 132 -1.56 -1.16 16.98
CA ASP A 132 -2.07 -0.03 17.76
C ASP A 132 -2.63 1.04 16.81
N ILE A 133 -3.87 0.83 16.36
CA ILE A 133 -4.53 1.63 15.31
C ILE A 133 -5.56 2.59 15.87
N GLU A 134 -6.19 2.25 17.01
CA GLU A 134 -7.31 3.00 17.54
C GLU A 134 -6.95 4.46 17.82
N ASN A 135 -7.80 5.38 17.36
CA ASN A 135 -7.64 6.84 17.49
C ASN A 135 -6.38 7.43 16.85
N LYS A 136 -5.68 6.70 15.98
CA LYS A 136 -4.49 7.18 15.28
C LYS A 136 -4.76 7.59 13.85
N THR A 137 -3.93 8.51 13.34
CA THR A 137 -3.84 8.82 11.92
C THR A 137 -2.94 7.78 11.25
N ILE A 138 -3.52 7.00 10.36
CA ILE A 138 -2.84 5.91 9.67
C ILE A 138 -2.43 6.37 8.28
N ILE A 139 -1.15 6.24 7.98
CA ILE A 139 -0.59 6.49 6.65
C ILE A 139 -0.29 5.15 6.00
N LEU A 140 -1.15 4.74 5.08
CA LEU A 140 -0.99 3.50 4.32
C LEU A 140 -0.20 3.77 3.04
N VAL A 141 0.96 3.13 2.90
CA VAL A 141 1.96 3.43 1.87
C VAL A 141 2.19 2.22 0.97
N ASP A 142 2.18 2.46 -0.34
CA ASP A 142 2.67 1.50 -1.35
C ASP A 142 3.50 2.23 -2.42
N ASP A 143 4.28 1.51 -3.23
CA ASP A 143 5.14 2.08 -4.27
C ASP A 143 4.38 2.47 -5.55
N GLY A 144 3.10 2.23 -5.59
CA GLY A 144 2.13 2.61 -6.61
C GLY A 144 0.95 1.65 -6.66
N ALA A 145 -0.09 2.03 -7.37
CA ALA A 145 -1.27 1.19 -7.49
C ALA A 145 -1.74 1.09 -8.94
N ALA A 146 -1.91 -0.12 -9.46
CA ALA A 146 -2.56 -0.35 -10.74
C ALA A 146 -4.10 -0.39 -10.58
N THR A 147 -4.59 -1.37 -9.84
CA THR A 147 -6.03 -1.55 -9.58
C THR A 147 -6.48 -1.07 -8.19
N GLY A 148 -5.54 -0.85 -7.29
CA GLY A 148 -5.80 -0.41 -5.92
C GLY A 148 -6.37 -1.49 -4.99
N ALA A 149 -6.62 -2.71 -5.44
CA ALA A 149 -7.30 -3.74 -4.65
C ALA A 149 -6.64 -4.03 -3.29
N THR A 150 -5.31 -4.09 -3.22
CA THR A 150 -4.55 -4.27 -1.98
C THR A 150 -4.71 -3.10 -1.02
N LEU A 151 -4.75 -1.87 -1.54
CA LEU A 151 -4.98 -0.67 -0.75
C LEU A 151 -6.42 -0.61 -0.22
N VAL A 152 -7.42 -0.94 -1.06
CA VAL A 152 -8.83 -1.01 -0.66
C VAL A 152 -9.01 -1.99 0.49
N VAL A 153 -8.54 -3.23 0.35
CA VAL A 153 -8.74 -4.24 1.40
C VAL A 153 -8.00 -3.89 2.69
N SER A 154 -6.81 -3.29 2.59
CA SER A 154 -6.05 -2.80 3.75
C SER A 154 -6.77 -1.65 4.45
N ALA A 155 -7.28 -0.68 3.70
CA ALA A 155 -8.03 0.45 4.24
C ALA A 155 -9.30 -0.02 4.98
N ARG A 156 -10.06 -0.95 4.38
CA ARG A 156 -11.25 -1.55 5.02
C ARG A 156 -10.90 -2.31 6.31
N TRP A 157 -9.78 -3.03 6.30
CA TRP A 157 -9.27 -3.73 7.47
C TRP A 157 -8.84 -2.76 8.59
N ILE A 158 -8.16 -1.67 8.25
CA ILE A 158 -7.78 -0.60 9.17
C ILE A 158 -9.03 0.08 9.73
N ARG A 159 -10.02 0.41 8.89
CA ARG A 159 -11.27 1.10 9.28
C ARG A 159 -12.04 0.36 10.39
N LYS A 160 -12.04 -0.96 10.37
CA LYS A 160 -12.67 -1.81 11.41
C LYS A 160 -12.02 -1.67 12.80
N ARG A 161 -10.88 -0.97 12.92
CA ARG A 161 -10.10 -0.76 14.15
C ARG A 161 -10.16 0.66 14.68
N ASN A 162 -11.18 1.42 14.25
CA ASN A 162 -11.49 2.76 14.72
C ASN A 162 -10.29 3.73 14.65
N PRO A 163 -9.62 3.88 13.48
CA PRO A 163 -8.60 4.92 13.31
C PRO A 163 -9.23 6.31 13.37
N LYS A 164 -8.44 7.33 13.75
CA LYS A 164 -8.84 8.74 13.67
C LYS A 164 -8.99 9.18 12.19
N LYS A 165 -8.00 8.85 11.37
CA LYS A 165 -7.93 9.20 9.94
C LYS A 165 -7.15 8.11 9.20
N ILE A 166 -7.51 7.84 7.94
CA ILE A 166 -6.74 6.99 7.03
C ILE A 166 -6.33 7.83 5.83
N VAL A 167 -5.02 7.90 5.59
CA VAL A 167 -4.42 8.54 4.41
C VAL A 167 -3.72 7.47 3.60
N ILE A 168 -4.05 7.34 2.32
CA ILE A 168 -3.27 6.55 1.38
C ILE A 168 -2.20 7.46 0.77
N ALA A 169 -0.94 7.02 0.80
CA ALA A 169 0.19 7.72 0.22
C ALA A 169 0.90 6.83 -0.80
N ILE A 170 0.73 7.13 -2.10
CA ILE A 170 1.30 6.39 -3.22
C ILE A 170 1.87 7.33 -4.26
N PRO A 171 3.06 7.05 -4.84
CA PRO A 171 3.67 7.94 -5.85
C PRO A 171 2.86 8.02 -7.14
N VAL A 172 2.24 6.92 -7.56
CA VAL A 172 1.54 6.84 -8.84
C VAL A 172 0.36 5.89 -8.81
N ALA A 173 -0.74 6.31 -9.40
CA ALA A 173 -1.88 5.46 -9.73
C ALA A 173 -2.67 6.08 -10.89
N PRO A 174 -3.33 5.29 -11.76
CA PRO A 174 -4.22 5.83 -12.77
C PRO A 174 -5.44 6.50 -12.13
N LYS A 175 -6.05 7.41 -12.89
CA LYS A 175 -7.15 8.26 -12.37
C LYS A 175 -8.28 7.44 -11.74
N GLU A 176 -8.72 6.40 -12.41
CA GLU A 176 -9.83 5.55 -11.94
C GLU A 176 -9.49 4.85 -10.61
N THR A 177 -8.22 4.47 -10.43
CA THR A 177 -7.75 3.90 -9.16
C THR A 177 -7.72 4.95 -8.05
N VAL A 178 -7.27 6.17 -8.34
CA VAL A 178 -7.31 7.27 -7.36
C VAL A 178 -8.75 7.56 -6.95
N ASP A 179 -9.67 7.62 -7.91
CA ASP A 179 -11.09 7.87 -7.64
C ASP A 179 -11.72 6.73 -6.81
N LEU A 180 -11.37 5.47 -7.09
CA LEU A 180 -11.76 4.32 -6.26
C LEU A 180 -11.26 4.46 -4.82
N LEU A 181 -9.97 4.77 -4.64
CA LEU A 181 -9.35 4.87 -3.32
C LEU A 181 -9.93 6.01 -2.49
N ARG A 182 -10.30 7.13 -3.11
CA ARG A 182 -10.97 8.27 -2.44
C ARG A 182 -12.30 7.92 -1.80
N ASN A 183 -12.98 6.87 -2.29
CA ASN A 183 -14.24 6.40 -1.69
C ASN A 183 -14.00 5.50 -0.45
N GLU A 184 -12.77 5.06 -0.21
CA GLU A 184 -12.43 4.11 0.86
C GLU A 184 -11.72 4.76 2.05
N VAL A 185 -11.12 5.95 1.86
CA VAL A 185 -10.29 6.62 2.87
C VAL A 185 -10.58 8.10 2.97
N ASP A 186 -10.03 8.75 3.98
CA ASP A 186 -10.25 10.17 4.26
C ASP A 186 -9.43 11.06 3.32
N GLU A 187 -8.23 10.57 2.85
CA GLU A 187 -7.38 11.32 1.94
C GLU A 187 -6.52 10.39 1.08
N VAL A 188 -6.25 10.79 -0.17
CA VAL A 188 -5.31 10.11 -1.08
C VAL A 188 -4.26 11.10 -1.56
N VAL A 189 -3.02 10.89 -1.13
CA VAL A 189 -1.85 11.68 -1.54
C VAL A 189 -1.11 10.94 -2.64
N THR A 190 -1.00 11.57 -3.81
CA THR A 190 -0.30 11.00 -4.97
C THR A 190 0.46 12.08 -5.73
N ILE A 191 1.51 11.68 -6.48
CA ILE A 191 2.35 12.57 -7.29
C ILE A 191 1.91 12.54 -8.75
N LEU A 192 1.81 11.35 -9.32
CA LEU A 192 1.47 11.13 -10.72
C LEU A 192 0.10 10.45 -10.84
N VAL A 193 -0.76 11.02 -11.68
CA VAL A 193 -2.09 10.48 -11.99
C VAL A 193 -2.24 10.39 -13.51
N PRO A 194 -1.59 9.39 -14.14
CA PRO A 194 -1.70 9.22 -15.58
C PRO A 194 -3.11 8.73 -15.98
N PRO A 195 -3.53 8.99 -17.24
CA PRO A 195 -4.68 8.33 -17.82
C PRO A 195 -4.51 6.80 -17.79
N THR A 196 -5.58 6.04 -17.57
CA THR A 196 -5.54 4.57 -17.52
C THR A 196 -4.97 3.96 -18.81
N SER A 197 -5.26 4.56 -19.98
CA SER A 197 -4.69 4.15 -21.26
C SER A 197 -3.16 4.22 -21.33
N ASN A 198 -2.54 5.04 -20.49
CA ASN A 198 -1.09 5.26 -20.45
C ASN A 198 -0.43 4.52 -19.26
N PHE A 199 -1.18 3.67 -18.55
CA PHE A 199 -0.71 2.93 -17.40
C PHE A 199 -0.63 1.43 -17.70
N THR A 200 0.59 0.92 -17.85
CA THR A 200 0.84 -0.51 -18.03
C THR A 200 1.22 -1.18 -16.71
N SER A 201 2.09 -0.55 -15.94
CA SER A 201 2.55 -1.04 -14.63
C SER A 201 3.13 0.09 -13.79
N VAL A 202 3.22 -0.11 -12.48
CA VAL A 202 3.90 0.84 -11.56
C VAL A 202 5.35 1.06 -11.98
N ALA A 203 6.05 0.00 -12.38
CA ALA A 203 7.47 0.03 -12.75
C ALA A 203 7.81 1.04 -13.86
N GLN A 204 6.89 1.29 -14.80
CA GLN A 204 7.14 2.24 -15.90
C GLN A 204 7.41 3.68 -15.45
N PHE A 205 7.01 4.03 -14.22
CA PHE A 205 7.17 5.35 -13.64
C PHE A 205 8.45 5.49 -12.78
N TYR A 206 9.30 4.46 -12.81
CA TYR A 206 10.59 4.46 -12.11
C TYR A 206 11.73 4.18 -13.09
N ASP A 207 12.86 4.86 -12.91
CA ASP A 207 14.08 4.56 -13.68
C ASP A 207 14.76 3.30 -13.12
N ASN A 208 14.79 3.17 -11.79
CA ASN A 208 15.21 1.96 -11.10
C ASN A 208 14.05 1.43 -10.23
N PHE A 209 13.53 0.24 -10.60
CA PHE A 209 12.45 -0.46 -9.88
C PHE A 209 12.88 -1.89 -9.56
N GLU A 210 13.94 -2.03 -8.78
CA GLU A 210 14.47 -3.33 -8.37
C GLU A 210 13.42 -4.15 -7.62
N GLU A 211 13.45 -5.47 -7.81
CA GLU A 211 12.63 -6.38 -7.03
C GLU A 211 13.10 -6.38 -5.57
N ILE A 212 12.16 -6.15 -4.66
CA ILE A 212 12.43 -6.18 -3.23
C ILE A 212 12.26 -7.61 -2.72
N THR A 213 13.31 -8.12 -2.06
CA THR A 213 13.32 -9.46 -1.47
C THR A 213 12.66 -9.49 -0.09
N ASP A 214 12.26 -10.68 0.36
CA ASP A 214 11.77 -10.90 1.72
C ASP A 214 12.83 -10.52 2.76
N ASP A 215 14.11 -10.82 2.51
CA ASP A 215 15.24 -10.47 3.41
C ASP A 215 15.37 -8.96 3.63
N LYS A 216 15.12 -8.15 2.59
CA LYS A 216 15.14 -6.69 2.71
C LYS A 216 14.03 -6.20 3.64
N VAL A 217 12.83 -6.77 3.54
CA VAL A 217 11.71 -6.45 4.44
C VAL A 217 12.03 -6.88 5.86
N VAL A 218 12.52 -8.10 6.06
CA VAL A 218 12.94 -8.62 7.38
C VAL A 218 14.01 -7.73 8.02
N GLY A 219 15.00 -7.29 7.23
CA GLY A 219 16.06 -6.38 7.71
C GLY A 219 15.49 -5.07 8.27
N ILE A 220 14.55 -4.44 7.56
CA ILE A 220 13.86 -3.22 8.01
C ILE A 220 13.06 -3.49 9.28
N MET A 221 12.29 -4.56 9.33
CA MET A 221 11.47 -4.89 10.50
C MET A 221 12.33 -5.18 11.74
N ASN A 222 13.47 -5.85 11.58
CA ASN A 222 14.42 -6.07 12.68
C ASN A 222 15.03 -4.76 13.18
N GLU A 223 15.39 -3.83 12.28
CA GLU A 223 15.87 -2.50 12.68
C GLU A 223 14.81 -1.74 13.49
N MET A 224 13.54 -1.81 13.06
CA MET A 224 12.44 -1.15 13.76
C MET A 224 12.17 -1.76 15.14
N ASN A 225 12.25 -3.09 15.26
CA ASN A 225 12.05 -3.79 16.53
C ASN A 225 13.19 -3.53 17.54
N SER A 226 14.39 -3.22 17.07
CA SER A 226 15.53 -2.88 17.95
C SER A 226 15.48 -1.46 18.54
N LYS A 227 14.60 -0.60 18.00
CA LYS A 227 14.42 0.81 18.44
C LYS A 227 13.22 0.99 19.39
N LYS A 228 12.43 -0.06 19.62
CA LYS A 228 11.35 -0.11 20.61
C LYS A 228 11.89 -0.55 21.97
#